data_e700939894b00d9d3e981fe126359bcb
#
_entry.id   e700939894b00d9d3e981fe126359bcb
#
_cell.length_a   1.000
_cell.length_b   1.000
_cell.length_c   1.000
_cell.angle_alpha   90.00
_cell.angle_beta   90.00
_cell.angle_gamma   90.00
#
_symmetry.space_group_name_H-M   'P 1'
#
loop_
_entity.id
_entity.type
_entity.pdbx_description
1 polymer ?
#
loop_
_entity_poly.entity_id
_entity_poly.type
_entity_poly.pdbx_seq_one_letter_code
_entity_poly.pdbx_strand_id
1 'polypeptide(L)'
;MTKNERPLIVYYSGTGQTIRLIDKINPNGDFDVQRIRKGDEYIDREYILVTPTYFKGQIPRQVQKLLDNNRPPIEVIGTGNKQWGEHFCGAGVKIANMFNIPLIAKVEQAGHFNEVSNILQYFTRKYQIMKVG
;
A
#
# COMPACT_ATOMS: atom_id res chain seq x y z
N MET A 1 6.18 -5.71 18.95
CA MET A 1 4.78 -5.49 18.57
C MET A 1 4.09 -6.76 18.15
N THR A 2 2.85 -6.92 18.54
CA THR A 2 1.97 -7.97 18.02
C THR A 2 1.30 -7.53 16.73
N LYS A 3 0.65 -8.45 16.02
CA LYS A 3 -0.12 -8.10 14.82
C LYS A 3 -1.19 -7.05 15.10
N ASN A 4 -1.83 -7.12 16.26
CA ASN A 4 -2.90 -6.18 16.61
C ASN A 4 -2.38 -4.77 16.92
N GLU A 5 -1.12 -4.65 17.30
CA GLU A 5 -0.49 -3.36 17.57
C GLU A 5 0.00 -2.68 16.30
N ARG A 6 0.23 -3.46 15.23
CA ARG A 6 0.61 -2.92 13.92
C ARG A 6 -0.65 -2.54 13.14
N PRO A 7 -0.55 -1.57 12.24
CA PRO A 7 -1.67 -1.28 11.35
C PRO A 7 -1.97 -2.47 10.43
N LEU A 8 -3.20 -2.54 9.96
CA LEU A 8 -3.63 -3.47 8.93
C LEU A 8 -3.01 -3.03 7.59
N ILE A 9 -2.61 -3.96 6.75
CA ILE A 9 -2.27 -3.64 5.36
C ILE A 9 -3.52 -3.89 4.52
N VAL A 10 -4.06 -2.83 3.92
CA VAL A 10 -5.23 -2.90 3.03
C VAL A 10 -4.74 -2.65 1.61
N TYR A 11 -5.06 -3.54 0.68
CA TYR A 11 -4.54 -3.43 -0.68
C TYR A 11 -5.59 -3.73 -1.73
N TYR A 12 -5.40 -3.12 -2.91
CA TYR A 12 -6.17 -3.43 -4.10
C TYR A 12 -5.23 -3.99 -5.17
N SER A 13 -5.68 -5.03 -5.87
CA SER A 13 -4.90 -5.62 -6.95
C SER A 13 -5.82 -5.96 -8.11
N GLY A 14 -5.61 -5.28 -9.25
CA GLY A 14 -6.36 -5.55 -10.47
C GLY A 14 -5.71 -6.61 -11.35
N THR A 15 -4.37 -6.66 -11.39
CA THR A 15 -3.61 -7.52 -12.31
C THR A 15 -2.73 -8.55 -11.61
N GLY A 16 -2.73 -8.59 -10.29
CA GLY A 16 -1.90 -9.51 -9.51
C GLY A 16 -0.55 -8.94 -9.08
N GLN A 17 -0.13 -7.78 -9.60
CA GLN A 17 1.17 -7.19 -9.23
C GLN A 17 1.22 -6.75 -7.77
N THR A 18 0.12 -6.15 -7.29
CA THR A 18 0.07 -5.69 -5.89
C THR A 18 0.10 -6.88 -4.93
N ILE A 19 -0.58 -7.99 -5.27
CA ILE A 19 -0.53 -9.20 -4.44
C ILE A 19 0.92 -9.70 -4.30
N ARG A 20 1.68 -9.69 -5.39
CA ARG A 20 3.08 -10.09 -5.36
C ARG A 20 3.92 -9.18 -4.47
N LEU A 21 3.64 -7.87 -4.52
CA LEU A 21 4.32 -6.93 -3.65
C LEU A 21 3.98 -7.20 -2.18
N ILE A 22 2.72 -7.44 -1.86
CA ILE A 22 2.29 -7.75 -0.48
C ILE A 22 3.07 -8.95 0.07
N ASP A 23 3.20 -10.01 -0.73
CA ASP A 23 3.95 -11.20 -0.30
C ASP A 23 5.42 -10.86 0.02
N LYS A 24 6.01 -9.94 -0.73
CA LYS A 24 7.40 -9.54 -0.53
C LYS A 24 7.61 -8.64 0.69
N ILE A 25 6.65 -7.77 0.99
CA ILE A 25 6.79 -6.81 2.10
C ILE A 25 6.20 -7.33 3.42
N ASN A 26 5.54 -8.48 3.38
CA ASN A 26 4.99 -9.15 4.56
C ASN A 26 5.43 -10.62 4.58
N PRO A 27 6.73 -10.92 4.45
CA PRO A 27 7.20 -12.29 4.21
C PRO A 27 7.00 -13.22 5.40
N ASN A 28 6.97 -12.68 6.61
CA ASN A 28 6.81 -13.44 7.84
C ASN A 28 5.40 -13.34 8.43
N GLY A 29 4.49 -12.67 7.74
CA GLY A 29 3.13 -12.47 8.24
C GLY A 29 3.05 -11.57 9.46
N ASP A 30 3.97 -10.62 9.61
CA ASP A 30 3.99 -9.69 10.75
C ASP A 30 2.76 -8.80 10.80
N PHE A 31 2.16 -8.48 9.65
CA PHE A 31 0.95 -7.68 9.54
C PHE A 31 -0.23 -8.55 9.16
N ASP A 32 -1.40 -8.21 9.67
CA ASP A 32 -2.65 -8.69 9.08
C ASP A 32 -2.87 -7.96 7.77
N VAL A 33 -3.50 -8.62 6.81
CA VAL A 33 -3.77 -8.04 5.48
C VAL A 33 -5.23 -8.19 5.12
N GLN A 34 -5.75 -7.22 4.36
CA GLN A 34 -7.10 -7.27 3.83
C GLN A 34 -7.11 -6.77 2.40
N ARG A 35 -7.70 -7.57 1.50
CA ARG A 35 -7.85 -7.18 0.11
C ARG A 35 -9.12 -6.36 -0.10
N ILE A 36 -8.99 -5.30 -0.88
CA ILE A 36 -10.15 -4.55 -1.38
C ILE A 36 -10.70 -5.31 -2.58
N ARG A 37 -11.96 -5.68 -2.53
CA ARG A 37 -12.62 -6.34 -3.67
C ARG A 37 -13.56 -5.39 -4.39
N LYS A 38 -14.57 -4.87 -3.69
CA LYS A 38 -15.58 -3.97 -4.27
C LYS A 38 -15.41 -2.53 -3.82
N GLY A 39 -14.73 -2.29 -2.72
CA GLY A 39 -14.58 -0.97 -2.13
C GLY A 39 -15.63 -0.66 -1.06
N ASP A 40 -16.52 -1.61 -0.76
CA ASP A 40 -17.52 -1.45 0.30
C ASP A 40 -17.09 -2.08 1.63
N GLU A 41 -15.86 -2.54 1.71
CA GLU A 41 -15.31 -3.12 2.93
C GLU A 41 -15.21 -2.08 4.04
N TYR A 42 -15.50 -2.48 5.27
CA TYR A 42 -15.37 -1.63 6.45
C TYR A 42 -14.05 -1.92 7.16
N ILE A 43 -13.29 -0.86 7.42
CA ILE A 43 -11.99 -0.97 8.09
C ILE A 43 -12.12 -0.35 9.48
N ASP A 44 -12.02 -1.17 10.51
CA ASP A 44 -12.27 -0.76 11.90
C ASP A 44 -10.99 -0.44 12.69
N ARG A 45 -9.85 -0.36 12.03
CA ARG A 45 -8.54 -0.11 12.67
C ARG A 45 -7.66 0.74 11.76
N GLU A 46 -6.57 1.26 12.31
CA GLU A 46 -5.57 1.97 11.52
C GLU A 46 -5.01 1.06 10.43
N TYR A 47 -4.75 1.62 9.26
CA TYR A 47 -4.28 0.81 8.14
C TYR A 47 -3.32 1.57 7.24
N ILE A 48 -2.46 0.79 6.59
CA ILE A 48 -1.59 1.22 5.51
C ILE A 48 -2.26 0.81 4.21
N LEU A 49 -2.45 1.74 3.30
CA LEU A 49 -3.04 1.45 1.99
C LEU A 49 -1.96 1.17 0.97
N VAL A 50 -2.12 0.09 0.21
CA VAL A 50 -1.26 -0.22 -0.94
C VAL A 50 -2.13 -0.23 -2.18
N THR A 51 -1.88 0.70 -3.11
CA THR A 51 -2.74 0.90 -4.28
C THR A 51 -1.95 0.98 -5.58
N PRO A 52 -2.42 0.30 -6.64
CA PRO A 52 -1.93 0.57 -7.98
C PRO A 52 -2.44 1.91 -8.49
N THR A 53 -1.91 2.32 -9.63
CA THR A 53 -2.29 3.53 -10.33
C THR A 53 -2.87 3.13 -11.69
N TYR A 54 -4.02 3.68 -12.04
CA TYR A 54 -4.65 3.43 -13.34
C TYR A 54 -4.51 4.64 -14.25
N PHE A 55 -4.32 4.37 -15.53
CA PHE A 55 -4.24 5.40 -16.58
C PHE A 55 -3.30 6.55 -16.19
N LYS A 56 -3.72 7.79 -16.36
CA LYS A 56 -2.91 8.99 -16.11
C LYS A 56 -2.93 9.37 -14.63
N GLY A 57 -2.49 8.46 -13.77
CA GLY A 57 -2.39 8.73 -12.34
C GLY A 57 -3.70 8.60 -11.57
N GLN A 58 -4.67 7.85 -12.11
CA GLN A 58 -5.99 7.73 -11.50
C GLN A 58 -5.99 6.74 -10.34
N ILE A 59 -6.75 7.08 -9.32
CA ILE A 59 -7.06 6.16 -8.21
C ILE A 59 -8.08 5.14 -8.73
N PRO A 60 -7.82 3.83 -8.53
CA PRO A 60 -8.82 2.82 -8.91
C PRO A 60 -10.15 3.08 -8.24
N ARG A 61 -11.24 2.82 -8.96
CA ARG A 61 -12.61 3.09 -8.46
C ARG A 61 -12.87 2.42 -7.12
N GLN A 62 -12.45 1.18 -6.97
CA GLN A 62 -12.66 0.41 -5.74
C GLN A 62 -11.89 1.03 -4.55
N VAL A 63 -10.70 1.56 -4.80
CA VAL A 63 -9.90 2.25 -3.79
C VAL A 63 -10.58 3.56 -3.38
N GLN A 64 -11.04 4.34 -4.37
CA GLN A 64 -11.74 5.59 -4.09
C GLN A 64 -13.00 5.33 -3.25
N LYS A 65 -13.75 4.29 -3.59
CA LYS A 65 -14.95 3.92 -2.84
C LYS A 65 -14.62 3.54 -1.39
N LEU A 66 -13.55 2.79 -1.17
CA LEU A 66 -13.12 2.43 0.18
C LEU A 66 -12.76 3.69 0.97
N LEU A 67 -12.03 4.63 0.36
CA LEU A 67 -11.63 5.87 1.01
C LEU A 67 -12.85 6.74 1.36
N ASP A 68 -13.88 6.74 0.52
CA ASP A 68 -15.10 7.51 0.75
C ASP A 68 -15.91 6.97 1.94
N ASN A 69 -15.76 5.69 2.27
CA ASN A 69 -16.57 5.02 3.29
C ASN A 69 -15.82 4.69 4.58
N ASN A 70 -14.54 5.03 4.67
CA ASN A 70 -13.70 4.66 5.81
C ASN A 70 -12.87 5.84 6.29
N ARG A 71 -12.25 5.68 7.47
CA ARG A 71 -11.23 6.64 7.91
C ARG A 71 -10.08 6.68 6.90
N PRO A 72 -9.32 7.77 6.82
CA PRO A 72 -8.13 7.80 5.97
C PRO A 72 -7.10 6.76 6.42
N PRO A 73 -6.29 6.23 5.49
CA PRO A 73 -5.14 5.43 5.89
C PRO A 73 -4.13 6.29 6.66
N ILE A 74 -3.28 5.64 7.44
CA ILE A 74 -2.20 6.37 8.15
C ILE A 74 -0.98 6.55 7.27
N GLU A 75 -0.78 5.68 6.30
CA GLU A 75 0.33 5.72 5.35
C GLU A 75 -0.13 5.07 4.05
N VAL A 76 0.57 5.37 2.96
CA VAL A 76 0.24 4.80 1.64
C VAL A 76 1.51 4.35 0.92
N ILE A 77 1.40 3.24 0.20
CA ILE A 77 2.39 2.76 -0.77
C ILE A 77 1.70 2.77 -2.12
N GLY A 78 2.30 3.46 -3.09
CA GLY A 78 1.79 3.50 -4.45
C GLY A 78 2.56 2.58 -5.36
N THR A 79 1.86 1.83 -6.22
CA THR A 79 2.51 1.07 -7.29
C THR A 79 2.11 1.65 -8.64
N GLY A 80 2.89 1.37 -9.66
CA GLY A 80 2.63 1.87 -10.99
C GLY A 80 3.66 1.41 -12.00
N ASN A 81 3.60 2.01 -13.19
CA ASN A 81 4.51 1.72 -14.30
C ASN A 81 5.28 2.99 -14.62
N LYS A 82 6.62 2.91 -14.59
CA LYS A 82 7.51 4.05 -14.88
C LYS A 82 7.34 4.60 -16.31
N GLN A 83 6.77 3.83 -17.22
CA GLN A 83 6.46 4.30 -18.56
C GLN A 83 5.48 5.48 -18.57
N TRP A 84 4.70 5.65 -17.51
CA TRP A 84 3.75 6.76 -17.38
C TRP A 84 4.40 8.08 -16.94
N GLY A 85 5.74 8.11 -16.77
CA GLY A 85 6.48 9.35 -16.47
C GLY A 85 5.96 10.05 -15.22
N GLU A 86 5.48 11.29 -15.37
CA GLU A 86 5.00 12.11 -14.25
C GLU A 86 3.80 11.51 -13.53
N HIS A 87 3.08 10.58 -14.17
CA HIS A 87 1.93 9.89 -13.55
C HIS A 87 2.33 8.61 -12.81
N PHE A 88 3.63 8.31 -12.75
CA PHE A 88 4.13 7.14 -12.05
C PHE A 88 3.70 7.18 -10.58
N CYS A 89 2.98 6.14 -10.14
CA CYS A 89 2.43 6.02 -8.78
C CYS A 89 1.52 7.20 -8.40
N GLY A 90 0.88 7.82 -9.38
CA GLY A 90 0.06 9.01 -9.17
C GLY A 90 -1.09 8.81 -8.20
N ALA A 91 -1.68 7.61 -8.13
CA ALA A 91 -2.74 7.32 -7.16
C ALA A 91 -2.24 7.47 -5.73
N GLY A 92 -1.08 6.87 -5.42
CA GLY A 92 -0.47 6.98 -4.09
C GLY A 92 -0.12 8.43 -3.74
N VAL A 93 0.44 9.16 -4.70
CA VAL A 93 0.75 10.59 -4.52
C VAL A 93 -0.50 11.40 -4.20
N LYS A 94 -1.57 11.19 -4.96
CA LYS A 94 -2.84 11.91 -4.74
C LYS A 94 -3.41 11.62 -3.35
N ILE A 95 -3.40 10.37 -2.93
CA ILE A 95 -3.92 9.96 -1.62
C ILE A 95 -3.08 10.55 -0.50
N ALA A 96 -1.75 10.50 -0.62
CA ALA A 96 -0.86 11.09 0.36
C ALA A 96 -1.12 12.59 0.53
N ASN A 97 -1.30 13.30 -0.57
CA ASN A 97 -1.59 14.75 -0.55
C ASN A 97 -3.01 15.03 -0.02
N MET A 98 -3.99 14.23 -0.42
CA MET A 98 -5.38 14.41 -0.02
C MET A 98 -5.56 14.34 1.50
N PHE A 99 -4.87 13.43 2.15
CA PHE A 99 -5.00 13.19 3.58
C PHE A 99 -3.81 13.70 4.39
N ASN A 100 -2.81 14.29 3.74
CA ASN A 100 -1.59 14.76 4.40
C ASN A 100 -0.91 13.64 5.21
N ILE A 101 -0.72 12.49 4.58
CA ILE A 101 -0.10 11.31 5.17
C ILE A 101 1.17 10.93 4.42
N PRO A 102 2.09 10.18 5.07
CA PRO A 102 3.32 9.76 4.40
C PRO A 102 3.06 8.83 3.22
N LEU A 103 3.76 9.08 2.12
CA LEU A 103 3.93 8.14 1.03
C LEU A 103 5.20 7.35 1.32
N ILE A 104 5.06 6.11 1.77
CA ILE A 104 6.19 5.28 2.18
C ILE A 104 7.12 4.99 1.01
N ALA A 105 6.53 4.67 -0.15
CA ALA A 105 7.29 4.30 -1.34
C ALA A 105 6.46 4.43 -2.60
N LYS A 106 7.17 4.68 -3.70
CA LYS A 106 6.67 4.52 -5.06
C LYS A 106 7.33 3.27 -5.62
N VAL A 107 6.54 2.30 -6.04
CA VAL A 107 7.03 0.98 -6.41
C VAL A 107 6.65 0.67 -7.85
N GLU A 108 7.62 0.24 -8.65
CA GLU A 108 7.32 -0.20 -10.01
C GLU A 108 6.77 -1.62 -10.00
N GLN A 109 5.55 -1.79 -10.49
CA GLN A 109 4.85 -3.07 -10.64
C GLN A 109 4.82 -3.86 -9.33
N ALA A 110 5.43 -5.05 -9.28
CA ALA A 110 5.47 -5.91 -8.10
C ALA A 110 6.64 -5.61 -7.16
N GLY A 111 7.42 -4.58 -7.47
CA GLY A 111 8.56 -4.16 -6.64
C GLY A 111 9.88 -4.79 -7.06
N HIS A 112 10.87 -3.93 -7.27
CA HIS A 112 12.26 -4.36 -7.44
C HIS A 112 12.90 -4.60 -6.07
N PHE A 113 14.02 -5.32 -6.07
CA PHE A 113 14.72 -5.67 -4.83
C PHE A 113 14.98 -4.46 -3.93
N ASN A 114 15.50 -3.36 -4.50
CA ASN A 114 15.82 -2.17 -3.72
C ASN A 114 14.58 -1.51 -3.13
N GLU A 115 13.48 -1.49 -3.87
CA GLU A 115 12.22 -0.91 -3.42
C GLU A 115 11.65 -1.71 -2.26
N VAL A 116 11.62 -3.03 -2.39
CA VAL A 116 11.15 -3.94 -1.33
C VAL A 116 12.05 -3.83 -0.10
N SER A 117 13.36 -3.81 -0.28
CA SER A 117 14.33 -3.68 0.82
C SER A 117 14.10 -2.39 1.62
N ASN A 118 13.87 -1.28 0.92
CA ASN A 118 13.61 0.01 1.58
C ASN A 118 12.32 -0.01 2.39
N ILE A 119 11.28 -0.65 1.88
CA ILE A 119 10.02 -0.79 2.62
C ILE A 119 10.22 -1.65 3.86
N LEU A 120 10.92 -2.77 3.73
CA LEU A 120 11.20 -3.67 4.85
C LEU A 120 12.04 -2.98 5.94
N GLN A 121 13.02 -2.16 5.56
CA GLN A 121 13.79 -1.36 6.51
C GLN A 121 12.90 -0.36 7.25
N TYR A 122 12.01 0.30 6.53
CA TYR A 122 11.06 1.24 7.12
C TYR A 122 10.15 0.52 8.14
N PHE A 123 9.60 -0.64 7.75
CA PHE A 123 8.74 -1.43 8.63
C PHE A 123 9.49 -1.95 9.85
N THR A 124 10.75 -2.36 9.68
CA THR A 124 11.57 -2.83 10.78
C THR A 124 11.76 -1.73 11.83
N ARG A 125 12.05 -0.51 11.38
CA ARG A 125 12.27 0.63 12.27
C ARG A 125 10.98 1.08 12.96
N LYS A 126 9.90 1.18 12.21
CA LYS A 126 8.65 1.75 12.72
C LYS A 126 7.77 0.72 13.40
N TYR A 127 7.70 -0.48 12.86
CA TYR A 127 6.72 -1.49 13.27
C TYR A 127 7.35 -2.74 13.87
N GLN A 128 8.65 -2.77 14.03
CA GLN A 128 9.37 -3.85 14.72
C GLN A 128 9.05 -5.22 14.12
N ILE A 129 9.11 -5.33 12.79
CA ILE A 129 8.91 -6.61 12.13
C ILE A 129 10.14 -7.50 12.32
N MET A 130 9.98 -8.82 12.11
CA MET A 130 11.09 -9.75 12.14
C MET A 130 12.07 -9.45 11.03
N LYS A 131 13.37 -9.43 11.35
CA LYS A 131 14.39 -9.26 10.32
C LYS A 131 14.37 -10.44 9.38
N VAL A 132 14.37 -10.13 8.08
CA VAL A 132 14.58 -11.12 7.02
C VAL A 132 16.08 -11.23 6.88
N GLY A 133 16.61 -12.35 7.32
CA GLY A 133 18.04 -12.62 7.34
C GLY A 133 18.67 -12.77 5.97
#